data_d46094fa217d67e6a929126539c83b12
#
_entry.id   d46094fa217d67e6a929126539c83b12
#
_cell.length_a   1.000
_cell.length_b   1.000
_cell.length_c   1.000
_cell.angle_alpha   90.00
_cell.angle_beta   90.00
_cell.angle_gamma   90.00
#
_symmetry.space_group_name_H-M   'P 1'
#
loop_
_entity.id
_entity.type
_entity.pdbx_description
1 polymer ?
#
loop_
_entity_poly.entity_id
_entity_poly.type
_entity_poly.pdbx_seq_one_letter_code
_entity_poly.pdbx_strand_id
1 'polypeptide(L)'
;MRQEVARELHDDIGQTITAIRTQAGIVQRLAAENAGVKQGGAHIEQLSLGVYDSVRRLLGRLRPRQLDDLSLEQAIRSLMREMELESRGIVSHLDWRINEPALSEGQRVTLFRVCQEGLNNIVKHASASAVTIQGWQQDERLMLVIEDDGCGLPPGSGQQGFGLAGMRERVKALGGTLTISCTHGTRVSVSLPLRTHHV
;
A
#
# COMPACT_ATOMS: atom_id res chain seq x y z
N MET A 1 4.89 -15.99 -17.80
CA MET A 1 6.34 -15.77 -17.91
C MET A 1 6.81 -14.45 -17.28
N ARG A 2 6.52 -13.22 -17.79
CA ARG A 2 6.99 -11.96 -17.15
C ARG A 2 6.44 -11.73 -15.74
N GLN A 3 5.23 -12.14 -15.45
CA GLN A 3 4.58 -11.96 -14.14
C GLN A 3 4.99 -13.01 -13.11
N GLU A 4 5.30 -14.22 -13.55
CA GLU A 4 5.88 -15.30 -12.73
C GLU A 4 7.27 -14.91 -12.22
N VAL A 5 8.12 -14.43 -13.14
CA VAL A 5 9.45 -13.89 -12.81
C VAL A 5 9.35 -12.73 -11.81
N ALA A 6 8.36 -11.88 -11.94
CA ALA A 6 8.17 -10.76 -11.00
C ALA A 6 7.75 -11.21 -9.60
N ARG A 7 7.01 -12.30 -9.49
CA ARG A 7 6.61 -12.89 -8.21
C ARG A 7 7.77 -13.63 -7.55
N GLU A 8 8.49 -14.45 -8.32
CA GLU A 8 9.71 -15.09 -7.83
C GLU A 8 10.74 -14.07 -7.38
N LEU A 9 10.95 -12.99 -8.16
CA LEU A 9 11.81 -11.88 -7.76
C LEU A 9 11.31 -11.18 -6.48
N HIS A 10 10.00 -11.01 -6.30
CA HIS A 10 9.46 -10.39 -5.09
C HIS A 10 9.69 -11.27 -3.86
N ASP A 11 9.45 -12.57 -3.99
CA ASP A 11 9.57 -13.53 -2.90
C ASP A 11 11.06 -13.74 -2.54
N ASP A 12 11.92 -13.92 -3.53
CA ASP A 12 13.37 -14.13 -3.36
C ASP A 12 14.06 -12.89 -2.80
N ILE A 13 13.82 -11.73 -3.41
CA ILE A 13 14.42 -10.47 -2.94
C ILE A 13 13.86 -10.08 -1.57
N GLY A 14 12.55 -10.28 -1.34
CA GLY A 14 11.93 -10.02 -0.06
C GLY A 14 12.52 -10.85 1.09
N GLN A 15 12.73 -12.16 0.84
CA GLN A 15 13.39 -13.06 1.79
C GLN A 15 14.84 -12.66 2.04
N THR A 16 15.60 -12.39 0.98
CA THR A 16 17.00 -11.98 1.08
C THR A 16 17.17 -10.69 1.87
N ILE A 17 16.34 -9.68 1.60
CA ILE A 17 16.37 -8.40 2.33
C ILE A 17 15.98 -8.59 3.80
N THR A 18 15.01 -9.45 4.08
CA THR A 18 14.62 -9.80 5.46
C THR A 18 15.79 -10.45 6.20
N ALA A 19 16.51 -11.36 5.56
CA ALA A 19 17.70 -11.98 6.12
C ALA A 19 18.81 -10.96 6.41
N ILE A 20 19.10 -10.06 5.47
CA ILE A 20 20.12 -8.99 5.64
C ILE A 20 19.74 -8.09 6.83
N ARG A 21 18.46 -7.69 6.95
CA ARG A 21 17.99 -6.86 8.07
C ARG A 21 18.10 -7.58 9.41
N THR A 22 17.79 -8.87 9.44
CA THR A 22 17.93 -9.68 10.65
C THR A 22 19.39 -9.75 11.09
N GLN A 23 20.31 -9.97 10.15
CA GLN A 23 21.75 -9.98 10.44
C GLN A 23 22.27 -8.62 10.90
N ALA A 24 21.85 -7.53 10.23
CA ALA A 24 22.18 -6.18 10.65
C ALA A 24 21.71 -5.88 12.09
N GLY A 25 20.50 -6.30 12.44
CA GLY A 25 19.97 -6.17 13.79
C GLY A 25 20.72 -7.01 14.85
N ILE A 26 21.23 -8.20 14.46
CA ILE A 26 22.09 -9.02 15.33
C ILE A 26 23.42 -8.29 15.54
N VAL A 27 24.05 -7.79 14.47
CA VAL A 27 25.31 -7.04 14.54
C VAL A 27 25.17 -5.81 15.43
N GLN A 28 24.08 -5.04 15.31
CA GLN A 28 23.82 -3.89 16.18
C GLN A 28 23.71 -4.28 17.66
N ARG A 29 23.08 -5.44 17.98
CA ARG A 29 22.92 -5.94 19.35
C ARG A 29 24.23 -6.44 19.95
N LEU A 30 25.04 -7.14 19.14
CA LEU A 30 26.33 -7.68 19.57
C LEU A 30 27.40 -6.59 19.72
N ALA A 31 27.23 -5.47 19.02
CA ALA A 31 28.15 -4.33 19.03
C ALA A 31 27.90 -3.34 20.17
N ALA A 32 27.35 -3.77 21.32
CA ALA A 32 26.83 -2.93 22.41
C ALA A 32 27.75 -1.76 22.83
N GLU A 33 29.08 -1.92 22.72
CA GLU A 33 30.09 -0.91 23.11
C GLU A 33 30.84 -0.28 21.93
N ASN A 34 30.64 -0.76 20.70
CA ASN A 34 31.29 -0.23 19.51
C ASN A 34 30.33 0.63 18.68
N ALA A 35 30.36 1.94 18.90
CA ALA A 35 29.49 2.89 18.22
C ALA A 35 29.60 2.82 16.69
N GLY A 36 30.79 2.58 16.13
CA GLY A 36 31.01 2.46 14.69
C GLY A 36 30.34 1.24 14.09
N VAL A 37 30.41 0.09 14.76
CA VAL A 37 29.74 -1.16 14.31
C VAL A 37 28.24 -1.04 14.44
N LYS A 38 27.73 -0.41 15.49
CA LYS A 38 26.30 -0.15 15.70
C LYS A 38 25.75 0.76 14.59
N GLN A 39 26.48 1.83 14.25
CA GLN A 39 26.12 2.74 13.16
C GLN A 39 26.19 2.05 11.79
N GLY A 40 27.18 1.20 11.55
CA GLY A 40 27.30 0.38 10.35
C GLY A 40 26.09 -0.56 10.17
N GLY A 41 25.67 -1.24 11.23
CA GLY A 41 24.48 -2.09 11.22
C GLY A 41 23.20 -1.32 10.90
N ALA A 42 23.01 -0.14 11.50
CA ALA A 42 21.87 0.74 11.20
C ALA A 42 21.87 1.21 9.75
N HIS A 43 23.04 1.51 9.20
CA HIS A 43 23.19 1.92 7.80
C HIS A 43 22.86 0.78 6.83
N ILE A 44 23.29 -0.46 7.11
CA ILE A 44 22.95 -1.66 6.33
C ILE A 44 21.44 -1.89 6.35
N GLU A 45 20.79 -1.75 7.50
CA GLU A 45 19.35 -1.87 7.62
C GLU A 45 18.62 -0.83 6.75
N GLN A 46 19.06 0.42 6.78
CA GLN A 46 18.49 1.51 6.00
C GLN A 46 18.70 1.31 4.50
N LEU A 47 19.87 0.87 4.05
CA LEU A 47 20.15 0.55 2.65
C LEU A 47 19.29 -0.61 2.16
N SER A 48 19.12 -1.66 2.98
CA SER A 48 18.29 -2.83 2.66
C SER A 48 16.83 -2.43 2.46
N LEU A 49 16.30 -1.54 3.30
CA LEU A 49 14.97 -0.95 3.13
C LEU A 49 14.86 -0.19 1.79
N GLY A 50 15.86 0.62 1.45
CA GLY A 50 15.91 1.37 0.18
C GLY A 50 15.89 0.46 -1.05
N VAL A 51 16.61 -0.67 -1.02
CA VAL A 51 16.59 -1.68 -2.09
C VAL A 51 15.22 -2.34 -2.18
N TYR A 52 14.65 -2.76 -1.05
CA TYR A 52 13.32 -3.35 -1.02
C TYR A 52 12.26 -2.45 -1.65
N ASP A 53 12.27 -1.17 -1.30
CA ASP A 53 11.34 -0.19 -1.85
C ASP A 53 11.55 0.08 -3.33
N SER A 54 12.80 0.04 -3.80
CA SER A 54 13.10 0.19 -5.22
C SER A 54 12.57 -0.98 -6.04
N VAL A 55 12.76 -2.20 -5.54
CA VAL A 55 12.20 -3.42 -6.15
C VAL A 55 10.68 -3.39 -6.10
N ARG A 56 10.09 -3.04 -4.96
CA ARG A 56 8.64 -2.92 -4.81
C ARG A 56 8.05 -1.87 -5.77
N ARG A 57 8.75 -0.75 -6.00
CA ARG A 57 8.34 0.26 -7.00
C ARG A 57 8.38 -0.29 -8.43
N LEU A 58 9.43 -1.02 -8.78
CA LEU A 58 9.56 -1.65 -10.10
C LEU A 58 8.45 -2.69 -10.32
N LEU A 59 8.22 -3.55 -9.34
CA LEU A 59 7.17 -4.56 -9.38
C LEU A 59 5.76 -3.94 -9.29
N GLY A 60 5.62 -2.80 -8.59
CA GLY A 60 4.38 -2.04 -8.49
C GLY A 60 3.91 -1.40 -9.81
N ARG A 61 4.78 -1.37 -10.85
CA ARG A 61 4.40 -1.01 -12.23
C ARG A 61 3.76 -2.17 -12.99
N LEU A 62 3.85 -3.39 -12.47
CA LEU A 62 3.20 -4.55 -13.07
C LEU A 62 1.73 -4.57 -12.66
N ARG A 63 0.87 -4.87 -13.64
CA ARG A 63 -0.57 -5.00 -13.42
C ARG A 63 -0.84 -6.10 -12.39
N PRO A 64 -1.67 -5.85 -11.36
CA PRO A 64 -2.12 -6.88 -10.44
C PRO A 64 -2.90 -7.98 -11.20
N ARG A 65 -2.56 -9.27 -10.98
CA ARG A 65 -3.24 -10.39 -11.65
C ARG A 65 -4.74 -10.40 -11.42
N GLN A 66 -5.18 -9.97 -10.25
CA GLN A 66 -6.60 -9.88 -9.91
C GLN A 66 -7.39 -8.99 -10.89
N LEU A 67 -6.72 -8.03 -11.56
CA LEU A 67 -7.35 -7.14 -12.54
C LEU A 67 -7.35 -7.71 -13.97
N ASP A 68 -6.75 -8.89 -14.20
CA ASP A 68 -6.76 -9.52 -15.52
C ASP A 68 -8.11 -10.17 -15.82
N ASP A 69 -8.70 -10.83 -14.81
CA ASP A 69 -9.92 -11.62 -14.95
C ASP A 69 -11.11 -11.09 -14.15
N LEU A 70 -10.88 -10.12 -13.24
CA LEU A 70 -11.89 -9.60 -12.33
C LEU A 70 -12.16 -8.12 -12.60
N SER A 71 -13.38 -7.67 -12.31
CA SER A 71 -13.68 -6.25 -12.16
C SER A 71 -12.88 -5.68 -10.98
N LEU A 72 -12.71 -4.36 -10.92
CA LEU A 72 -11.98 -3.72 -9.82
C LEU A 72 -12.66 -3.99 -8.46
N GLU A 73 -14.00 -3.94 -8.42
CA GLU A 73 -14.77 -4.31 -7.23
C GLU A 73 -14.50 -5.75 -6.79
N GLN A 74 -14.57 -6.70 -7.73
CA GLN A 74 -14.30 -8.12 -7.44
C GLN A 74 -12.88 -8.35 -6.96
N ALA A 75 -11.91 -7.65 -7.56
CA ALA A 75 -10.50 -7.71 -7.16
C ALA A 75 -10.29 -7.17 -5.73
N ILE A 76 -10.95 -6.07 -5.36
CA ILE A 76 -10.90 -5.51 -4.00
C ILE A 76 -11.56 -6.48 -3.00
N ARG A 77 -12.72 -7.06 -3.33
CA ARG A 77 -13.37 -8.10 -2.50
C ARG A 77 -12.47 -9.34 -2.32
N SER A 78 -11.76 -9.77 -3.38
CA SER A 78 -10.80 -10.87 -3.28
C SER A 78 -9.64 -10.51 -2.35
N LEU A 79 -9.10 -9.30 -2.48
CA LEU A 79 -8.04 -8.80 -1.62
C LEU A 79 -8.45 -8.77 -0.14
N MET A 80 -9.68 -8.32 0.18
CA MET A 80 -10.20 -8.31 1.55
C MET A 80 -10.27 -9.72 2.14
N ARG A 81 -10.69 -10.72 1.33
CA ARG A 81 -10.71 -12.14 1.75
C ARG A 81 -9.30 -12.70 1.93
N GLU A 82 -8.38 -12.44 0.98
CA GLU A 82 -6.99 -12.89 1.05
C GLU A 82 -6.25 -12.36 2.29
N MET A 83 -6.64 -11.20 2.78
CA MET A 83 -6.08 -10.61 4.01
C MET A 83 -6.70 -11.18 5.30
N GLU A 84 -7.68 -12.07 5.16
CA GLU A 84 -8.33 -12.75 6.30
C GLU A 84 -8.85 -11.78 7.37
N LEU A 85 -9.45 -10.66 6.95
CA LEU A 85 -9.89 -9.59 7.86
C LEU A 85 -10.84 -10.12 8.94
N GLU A 86 -11.82 -10.93 8.56
CA GLU A 86 -12.79 -11.52 9.50
C GLU A 86 -12.11 -12.42 10.54
N SER A 87 -11.15 -13.25 10.11
CA SER A 87 -10.39 -14.14 11.03
C SER A 87 -9.51 -13.35 12.01
N ARG A 88 -9.21 -12.09 11.66
CA ARG A 88 -8.48 -11.13 12.51
C ARG A 88 -9.41 -10.30 13.39
N GLY A 89 -10.72 -10.54 13.35
CA GLY A 89 -11.71 -9.78 14.10
C GLY A 89 -12.01 -8.40 13.53
N ILE A 90 -11.67 -8.14 12.25
CA ILE A 90 -11.90 -6.87 11.57
C ILE A 90 -13.16 -7.00 10.72
N VAL A 91 -14.23 -6.31 11.10
CA VAL A 91 -15.45 -6.20 10.29
C VAL A 91 -15.16 -5.34 9.07
N SER A 92 -15.42 -5.87 7.88
CA SER A 92 -15.08 -5.17 6.63
C SER A 92 -16.32 -4.89 5.80
N HIS A 93 -16.42 -3.64 5.28
CA HIS A 93 -17.50 -3.21 4.41
C HIS A 93 -16.98 -2.59 3.12
N LEU A 94 -17.57 -2.96 1.98
CA LEU A 94 -17.28 -2.37 0.66
C LEU A 94 -18.57 -1.82 0.04
N ASP A 95 -18.65 -0.50 -0.14
CA ASP A 95 -19.69 0.20 -0.92
C ASP A 95 -19.08 0.71 -2.22
N TRP A 96 -19.45 0.10 -3.36
CA TRP A 96 -18.84 0.36 -4.65
C TRP A 96 -19.87 0.84 -5.67
N ARG A 97 -19.74 2.09 -6.09
CA ARG A 97 -20.65 2.77 -7.03
C ARG A 97 -19.89 3.45 -8.17
N ILE A 98 -18.78 2.83 -8.61
CA ILE A 98 -17.98 3.33 -9.72
C ILE A 98 -18.42 2.61 -11.00
N ASN A 99 -18.67 3.39 -12.07
CA ASN A 99 -18.85 2.84 -13.42
C ASN A 99 -17.49 2.44 -13.98
N GLU A 100 -17.09 1.19 -13.79
CA GLU A 100 -15.76 0.67 -14.13
C GLU A 100 -15.39 0.75 -15.62
N PRO A 101 -16.31 0.56 -16.58
CA PRO A 101 -16.01 0.77 -18.00
C PRO A 101 -15.50 2.15 -18.37
N ALA A 102 -15.78 3.17 -17.54
CA ALA A 102 -15.28 4.53 -17.74
C ALA A 102 -13.84 4.73 -17.22
N LEU A 103 -13.26 3.74 -16.51
CA LEU A 103 -11.92 3.83 -15.94
C LEU A 103 -10.85 3.49 -16.96
N SER A 104 -9.78 4.30 -17.00
CA SER A 104 -8.55 3.89 -17.64
C SER A 104 -7.85 2.77 -16.87
N GLU A 105 -7.00 2.01 -17.55
CA GLU A 105 -6.20 0.96 -16.92
C GLU A 105 -5.33 1.50 -15.78
N GLY A 106 -4.71 2.67 -15.96
CA GLY A 106 -3.91 3.33 -14.93
C GLY A 106 -4.73 3.67 -13.68
N GLN A 107 -5.98 4.09 -13.84
CA GLN A 107 -6.90 4.35 -12.74
C GLN A 107 -7.27 3.06 -12.00
N ARG A 108 -7.61 1.99 -12.71
CA ARG A 108 -7.92 0.67 -12.11
C ARG A 108 -6.76 0.15 -11.27
N VAL A 109 -5.54 0.15 -11.84
CA VAL A 109 -4.32 -0.27 -11.13
C VAL A 109 -4.05 0.60 -9.91
N THR A 110 -4.17 1.92 -10.05
CA THR A 110 -3.90 2.85 -8.95
C THR A 110 -4.89 2.67 -7.80
N LEU A 111 -6.20 2.60 -8.08
CA LEU A 111 -7.23 2.38 -7.05
C LEU A 111 -7.04 1.05 -6.34
N PHE A 112 -6.76 -0.04 -7.08
CA PHE A 112 -6.46 -1.34 -6.48
C PHE A 112 -5.24 -1.27 -5.54
N ARG A 113 -4.15 -0.63 -5.98
CA ARG A 113 -2.92 -0.51 -5.18
C ARG A 113 -3.11 0.37 -3.94
N VAL A 114 -3.94 1.39 -4.02
CA VAL A 114 -4.30 2.20 -2.85
C VAL A 114 -5.09 1.35 -1.85
N CYS A 115 -6.07 0.56 -2.31
CA CYS A 115 -6.80 -0.38 -1.44
C CYS A 115 -5.87 -1.41 -0.81
N GLN A 116 -4.96 -1.99 -1.59
CA GLN A 116 -3.99 -2.97 -1.11
C GLN A 116 -3.08 -2.41 -0.02
N GLU A 117 -2.53 -1.21 -0.22
CA GLU A 117 -1.66 -0.56 0.75
C GLU A 117 -2.43 -0.08 1.98
N GLY A 118 -3.63 0.47 1.79
CA GLY A 118 -4.51 0.88 2.89
C GLY A 118 -4.85 -0.30 3.80
N LEU A 119 -5.31 -1.41 3.23
CA LEU A 119 -5.62 -2.63 3.98
C LEU A 119 -4.38 -3.24 4.66
N ASN A 120 -3.23 -3.26 3.99
CA ASN A 120 -1.97 -3.68 4.60
C ASN A 120 -1.59 -2.85 5.82
N ASN A 121 -1.79 -1.53 5.75
CA ASN A 121 -1.50 -0.63 6.87
C ASN A 121 -2.45 -0.90 8.04
N ILE A 122 -3.74 -1.13 7.76
CA ILE A 122 -4.73 -1.47 8.77
C ILE A 122 -4.35 -2.76 9.49
N VAL A 123 -4.10 -3.84 8.75
CA VAL A 123 -3.73 -5.15 9.32
C VAL A 123 -2.45 -5.10 10.14
N LYS A 124 -1.46 -4.29 9.73
CA LYS A 124 -0.15 -4.25 10.38
C LYS A 124 -0.04 -3.26 11.54
N HIS A 125 -0.82 -2.17 11.49
CA HIS A 125 -0.51 -1.01 12.33
C HIS A 125 -1.71 -0.39 13.04
N ALA A 126 -2.94 -0.61 12.57
CA ALA A 126 -4.09 0.15 13.07
C ALA A 126 -4.69 -0.40 14.36
N SER A 127 -4.56 -1.71 14.64
CA SER A 127 -5.33 -2.38 15.71
C SER A 127 -6.84 -2.09 15.59
N ALA A 128 -7.34 -2.00 14.36
CA ALA A 128 -8.72 -1.67 14.05
C ALA A 128 -9.64 -2.86 14.27
N SER A 129 -10.91 -2.58 14.60
CA SER A 129 -12.01 -3.56 14.66
C SER A 129 -12.92 -3.48 13.42
N ALA A 130 -12.88 -2.39 12.68
CA ALA A 130 -13.67 -2.20 11.47
C ALA A 130 -12.89 -1.45 10.37
N VAL A 131 -13.20 -1.77 9.12
CA VAL A 131 -12.73 -1.06 7.93
C VAL A 131 -13.87 -0.88 6.93
N THR A 132 -13.97 0.32 6.39
CA THR A 132 -14.91 0.66 5.32
C THR A 132 -14.14 1.13 4.10
N ILE A 133 -14.47 0.58 2.93
CA ILE A 133 -13.98 1.05 1.62
C ILE A 133 -15.18 1.54 0.83
N GLN A 134 -15.13 2.77 0.36
CA GLN A 134 -16.17 3.39 -0.45
C GLN A 134 -15.59 3.93 -1.75
N GLY A 135 -16.22 3.58 -2.87
CA GLY A 135 -15.85 4.06 -4.19
C GLY A 135 -17.08 4.62 -4.92
N TRP A 136 -17.02 5.88 -5.38
CA TRP A 136 -18.11 6.50 -6.13
C TRP A 136 -17.59 7.51 -7.16
N GLN A 137 -18.48 7.98 -7.99
CA GLN A 137 -18.22 9.05 -8.96
C GLN A 137 -19.02 10.29 -8.59
N GLN A 138 -18.36 11.44 -8.66
CA GLN A 138 -18.97 12.74 -8.40
C GLN A 138 -18.25 13.83 -9.21
N ASP A 139 -19.01 14.68 -9.88
CA ASP A 139 -18.50 15.88 -10.59
C ASP A 139 -17.28 15.58 -11.49
N GLU A 140 -17.40 14.58 -12.37
CA GLU A 140 -16.32 14.11 -13.25
C GLU A 140 -15.05 13.63 -12.51
N ARG A 141 -15.18 13.26 -11.26
CA ARG A 141 -14.11 12.69 -10.44
C ARG A 141 -14.47 11.32 -9.89
N LEU A 142 -13.44 10.50 -9.78
CA LEU A 142 -13.49 9.24 -9.03
C LEU A 142 -13.10 9.52 -7.60
N MET A 143 -13.91 9.10 -6.67
CA MET A 143 -13.66 9.19 -5.24
C MET A 143 -13.45 7.79 -4.68
N LEU A 144 -12.40 7.63 -3.88
CA LEU A 144 -12.16 6.42 -3.08
C LEU A 144 -11.85 6.83 -1.66
N VAL A 145 -12.51 6.24 -0.69
CA VAL A 145 -12.24 6.42 0.73
C VAL A 145 -11.99 5.05 1.36
N ILE A 146 -10.95 4.95 2.15
CA ILE A 146 -10.64 3.80 3.02
C ILE A 146 -10.56 4.35 4.43
N GLU A 147 -11.37 3.83 5.33
CA GLU A 147 -11.48 4.31 6.71
C GLU A 147 -11.45 3.14 7.69
N ASP A 148 -10.63 3.26 8.72
CA ASP A 148 -10.58 2.34 9.85
C ASP A 148 -10.87 3.06 11.18
N ASP A 149 -11.26 2.30 12.18
CA ASP A 149 -11.53 2.75 13.54
C ASP A 149 -10.35 2.54 14.50
N GLY A 150 -9.15 2.34 13.97
CA GLY A 150 -7.97 1.99 14.76
C GLY A 150 -7.27 3.16 15.45
N CYS A 151 -6.00 2.95 15.82
CA CYS A 151 -5.23 3.94 16.59
C CYS A 151 -4.78 5.17 15.79
N GLY A 152 -5.03 5.22 14.47
CA GLY A 152 -4.55 6.29 13.60
C GLY A 152 -3.04 6.22 13.34
N LEU A 153 -2.50 7.27 12.73
CA LEU A 153 -1.05 7.38 12.49
C LEU A 153 -0.38 8.10 13.67
N PRO A 154 0.81 7.64 14.11
CA PRO A 154 1.59 8.35 15.10
C PRO A 154 1.90 9.79 14.68
N PRO A 155 1.95 10.75 15.59
CA PRO A 155 2.32 12.13 15.27
C PRO A 155 3.65 12.20 14.54
N GLY A 156 3.67 12.88 13.37
CA GLY A 156 4.86 13.03 12.54
C GLY A 156 5.15 11.88 11.56
N SER A 157 4.47 10.74 11.63
CA SER A 157 4.66 9.59 10.72
C SER A 157 3.96 9.75 9.36
N GLY A 158 3.03 10.67 9.23
CA GLY A 158 2.21 10.86 8.03
C GLY A 158 2.98 11.28 6.77
N GLN A 159 4.27 11.60 6.87
CA GLN A 159 5.12 11.98 5.74
C GLN A 159 6.23 10.97 5.40
N GLN A 160 6.54 10.01 6.27
CA GLN A 160 7.76 9.20 6.16
C GLN A 160 7.54 7.71 5.79
N GLY A 161 6.33 7.21 5.70
CA GLY A 161 6.09 5.82 5.27
C GLY A 161 6.19 5.68 3.75
N PHE A 162 7.07 4.80 3.26
CA PHE A 162 7.25 4.52 1.81
C PHE A 162 5.94 4.10 1.12
N GLY A 163 5.06 3.40 1.83
CA GLY A 163 3.74 3.01 1.32
C GLY A 163 2.85 4.21 1.03
N LEU A 164 2.77 5.16 1.96
CA LEU A 164 1.99 6.39 1.81
C LEU A 164 2.57 7.30 0.72
N ALA A 165 3.89 7.42 0.64
CA ALA A 165 4.56 8.17 -0.42
C ALA A 165 4.27 7.55 -1.80
N GLY A 166 4.36 6.23 -1.94
CA GLY A 166 4.05 5.52 -3.17
C GLY A 166 2.57 5.62 -3.59
N MET A 167 1.63 5.69 -2.64
CA MET A 167 0.22 5.97 -2.94
C MET A 167 0.05 7.40 -3.49
N ARG A 168 0.66 8.40 -2.84
CA ARG A 168 0.59 9.80 -3.29
C ARG A 168 1.17 10.00 -4.69
N GLU A 169 2.34 9.41 -4.97
CA GLU A 169 2.99 9.48 -6.28
C GLU A 169 2.11 8.90 -7.39
N ARG A 170 1.52 7.71 -7.18
CA ARG A 170 0.63 7.07 -8.17
C ARG A 170 -0.61 7.90 -8.44
N VAL A 171 -1.24 8.41 -7.40
CA VAL A 171 -2.43 9.25 -7.52
C VAL A 171 -2.09 10.57 -8.23
N LYS A 172 -0.97 11.20 -7.87
CA LYS A 172 -0.48 12.43 -8.50
C LYS A 172 -0.14 12.24 -9.98
N ALA A 173 0.43 11.10 -10.36
CA ALA A 173 0.75 10.77 -11.76
C ALA A 173 -0.49 10.72 -12.67
N LEU A 174 -1.68 10.52 -12.10
CA LEU A 174 -2.97 10.56 -12.79
C LEU A 174 -3.72 11.90 -12.63
N GLY A 175 -3.04 12.95 -12.17
CA GLY A 175 -3.65 14.26 -11.93
C GLY A 175 -4.60 14.29 -10.73
N GLY A 176 -4.48 13.32 -9.84
CA GLY A 176 -5.31 13.20 -8.65
C GLY A 176 -4.69 13.77 -7.38
N THR A 177 -5.47 13.70 -6.30
CA THR A 177 -5.06 14.09 -4.95
C THR A 177 -5.33 12.96 -3.97
N LEU A 178 -4.41 12.78 -3.01
CA LEU A 178 -4.56 11.86 -1.88
C LEU A 178 -4.37 12.61 -0.59
N THR A 179 -5.35 12.52 0.31
CA THR A 179 -5.31 13.09 1.66
C THR A 179 -5.45 11.99 2.71
N ILE A 180 -4.83 12.21 3.85
CA ILE A 180 -4.92 11.30 5.00
C ILE A 180 -5.28 12.14 6.21
N SER A 181 -6.30 11.71 6.94
CA SER A 181 -6.73 12.31 8.20
C SER A 181 -6.84 11.25 9.29
N CYS A 182 -6.61 11.66 10.54
CA CYS A 182 -6.60 10.79 11.71
C CYS A 182 -7.35 11.49 12.83
N THR A 183 -8.66 11.30 12.89
CA THR A 183 -9.50 11.82 13.98
C THR A 183 -9.95 10.70 14.92
N HIS A 184 -10.47 9.62 14.37
CA HIS A 184 -10.87 8.39 15.07
C HIS A 184 -10.48 7.23 14.14
N GLY A 185 -9.21 6.77 14.21
CA GLY A 185 -8.62 5.87 13.23
C GLY A 185 -7.94 6.61 12.08
N THR A 186 -7.77 5.94 10.93
CA THR A 186 -7.17 6.52 9.74
C THR A 186 -8.19 6.59 8.61
N ARG A 187 -8.25 7.74 7.94
CA ARG A 187 -9.04 7.92 6.72
C ARG A 187 -8.14 8.34 5.57
N VAL A 188 -8.03 7.48 4.56
CA VAL A 188 -7.34 7.75 3.29
C VAL A 188 -8.39 8.12 2.25
N SER A 189 -8.29 9.31 1.68
CA SER A 189 -9.21 9.79 0.65
C SER A 189 -8.46 10.08 -0.64
N VAL A 190 -8.94 9.54 -1.75
CA VAL A 190 -8.40 9.72 -3.09
C VAL A 190 -9.44 10.37 -3.98
N SER A 191 -9.00 11.33 -4.79
CA SER A 191 -9.80 11.92 -5.85
C SER A 191 -9.00 11.92 -7.14
N LEU A 192 -9.51 11.26 -8.18
CA LEU A 192 -8.93 11.19 -9.53
C LEU A 192 -9.88 11.83 -10.55
N PRO A 193 -9.40 12.52 -11.59
CA PRO A 193 -10.26 12.93 -12.70
C PRO A 193 -10.78 11.70 -13.45
N LEU A 194 -12.04 11.69 -13.88
CA LEU A 194 -12.64 10.62 -14.67
C LEU A 194 -12.00 10.49 -16.05
N ARG A 195 -11.57 11.60 -16.63
CA ARG A 195 -10.85 11.65 -17.90
C ARG A 195 -9.40 12.01 -17.62
N THR A 196 -8.48 11.11 -17.93
CA THR A 196 -7.07 11.48 -18.05
C THR A 196 -6.92 12.24 -19.35
N HIS A 197 -6.69 13.57 -19.29
CA HIS A 197 -6.18 14.27 -20.45
C HIS A 197 -4.80 13.69 -20.77
N HIS A 198 -4.72 12.84 -21.81
CA HIS A 198 -3.43 12.60 -22.45
C HIS A 198 -3.05 13.88 -23.19
N VAL A 199 -2.06 14.60 -22.66
CA VAL A 199 -1.30 15.60 -23.41
C VAL A 199 -0.25 14.87 -24.22
#